data_ee040080c04204230c24adea4759e794
#
_entry.id   ee040080c04204230c24adea4759e794
#
_cell.length_a   1.000
_cell.length_b   1.000
_cell.length_c   1.000
_cell.angle_alpha   90.00
_cell.angle_beta   90.00
_cell.angle_gamma   90.00
#
_symmetry.space_group_name_H-M   'P 1'
#
loop_
_entity.id
_entity.type
_entity.pdbx_description
1 polymer ?
#
loop_
_entity_poly.entity_id
_entity_poly.type
_entity_poly.pdbx_seq_one_letter_code
_entity_poly.pdbx_strand_id
1 'polypeptide(L)'
;MGTFRMARINKQLQREIALLLEHRIKNEAVKDAIITGVECSRDLEHARVFFTAVAPDRRAALLEELQGVKGVLRTLLGQVLTLRHVPALDFVPDRSVDYGERIDEILHRLGLDSLPGQGEDGGSEGETDD
;
A
#
# COMPACT_ATOMS: atom_id res chain seq x y z
N MET A 1 10.17 -24.86 -5.85
CA MET A 1 9.25 -24.00 -6.53
C MET A 1 9.43 -22.58 -6.12
N GLY A 2 10.19 -21.85 -6.92
CA GLY A 2 10.45 -20.46 -6.63
C GLY A 2 9.21 -19.61 -6.60
N THR A 3 8.26 -19.91 -7.46
CA THR A 3 7.05 -19.09 -7.59
C THR A 3 6.25 -19.03 -6.30
N PHE A 4 6.06 -20.17 -5.67
CA PHE A 4 5.29 -20.25 -4.44
C PHE A 4 5.97 -19.46 -3.33
N ARG A 5 7.28 -19.65 -3.23
CA ARG A 5 8.05 -18.96 -2.20
C ARG A 5 8.00 -17.44 -2.40
N MET A 6 8.15 -17.01 -3.66
CA MET A 6 8.14 -15.56 -3.94
C MET A 6 6.78 -14.96 -3.65
N ALA A 7 5.70 -15.69 -3.94
CA ALA A 7 4.38 -15.19 -3.64
C ALA A 7 4.20 -14.93 -2.14
N ARG A 8 4.73 -15.82 -1.32
CA ARG A 8 4.65 -15.65 0.14
C ARG A 8 5.48 -14.46 0.60
N ILE A 9 6.67 -14.32 0.05
CA ILE A 9 7.54 -13.20 0.41
C ILE A 9 6.88 -11.88 0.00
N ASN A 10 6.30 -11.84 -1.19
CA ASN A 10 5.66 -10.62 -1.66
C ASN A 10 4.48 -10.23 -0.77
N LYS A 11 3.69 -11.20 -0.35
CA LYS A 11 2.58 -10.94 0.54
C LYS A 11 3.05 -10.48 1.91
N GLN A 12 4.09 -11.11 2.42
CA GLN A 12 4.63 -10.74 3.72
C GLN A 12 5.19 -9.32 3.68
N LEU A 13 5.92 -8.98 2.63
CA LEU A 13 6.43 -7.63 2.47
C LEU A 13 5.31 -6.62 2.38
N GLN A 14 4.28 -6.93 1.59
CA GLN A 14 3.15 -6.02 1.43
C GLN A 14 2.50 -5.72 2.77
N ARG A 15 2.26 -6.76 3.55
CA ARG A 15 1.62 -6.61 4.84
C ARG A 15 2.46 -5.78 5.81
N GLU A 16 3.74 -6.11 5.91
CA GLU A 16 4.59 -5.43 6.86
C GLU A 16 4.84 -3.97 6.48
N ILE A 17 5.00 -3.72 5.19
CA ILE A 17 5.19 -2.34 4.72
C ILE A 17 3.95 -1.51 5.05
N ALA A 18 2.77 -2.05 4.78
CA ALA A 18 1.54 -1.32 5.08
C ALA A 18 1.41 -1.00 6.56
N LEU A 19 1.71 -1.98 7.41
CA LEU A 19 1.62 -1.78 8.85
C LEU A 19 2.65 -0.77 9.35
N LEU A 20 3.87 -0.82 8.82
CA LEU A 20 4.91 0.09 9.25
C LEU A 20 4.59 1.52 8.83
N LEU A 21 4.08 1.71 7.62
CA LEU A 21 3.71 3.04 7.17
C LEU A 21 2.60 3.62 8.02
N GLU A 22 1.70 2.80 8.47
CA GLU A 22 0.57 3.26 9.27
C GLU A 22 0.96 3.55 10.71
N HIS A 23 1.83 2.72 11.29
CA HIS A 23 2.02 2.75 12.74
C HIS A 23 3.40 3.21 13.19
N ARG A 24 4.42 3.08 12.36
CA ARG A 24 5.79 3.32 12.81
C ARG A 24 6.47 4.49 12.14
N ILE A 25 5.92 5.01 11.08
CA ILE A 25 6.50 6.14 10.36
C ILE A 25 5.79 7.41 10.79
N LYS A 26 6.57 8.40 11.23
CA LYS A 26 6.00 9.66 11.70
C LYS A 26 5.86 10.65 10.56
N ASN A 27 5.02 10.30 9.61
CA ASN A 27 4.75 11.14 8.46
C ASN A 27 3.30 10.91 8.10
N GLU A 28 2.45 11.90 8.37
CA GLU A 28 1.02 11.72 8.16
C GLU A 28 0.67 11.50 6.69
N ALA A 29 1.46 12.07 5.79
CA ALA A 29 1.15 11.93 4.37
C ALA A 29 1.23 10.48 3.91
N VAL A 30 2.20 9.72 4.43
CA VAL A 30 2.36 8.34 3.96
C VAL A 30 1.26 7.41 4.49
N LYS A 31 0.48 7.87 5.47
CA LYS A 31 -0.64 7.06 5.96
C LYS A 31 -1.77 7.01 4.95
N ASP A 32 -1.76 7.89 3.96
CA ASP A 32 -2.75 7.86 2.88
C ASP A 32 -2.40 6.85 1.80
N ALA A 33 -1.24 6.22 1.89
CA ALA A 33 -0.83 5.25 0.89
C ALA A 33 -1.59 3.95 1.07
N ILE A 34 -2.10 3.44 -0.03
CA ILE A 34 -2.70 2.12 -0.08
C ILE A 34 -1.73 1.24 -0.84
N ILE A 35 -1.15 0.27 -0.16
CA ILE A 35 -0.18 -0.63 -0.78
C ILE A 35 -0.95 -1.73 -1.50
N THR A 36 -0.89 -1.72 -2.81
CA THR A 36 -1.68 -2.63 -3.62
C THR A 36 -0.95 -3.90 -3.99
N GLY A 37 0.37 -3.92 -3.85
CA GLY A 37 1.12 -5.12 -4.13
C GLY A 37 2.61 -4.90 -3.96
N VAL A 38 3.35 -5.99 -3.94
CA VAL A 38 4.79 -5.96 -3.88
C VAL A 38 5.33 -7.04 -4.80
N GLU A 39 6.36 -6.71 -5.57
CA GLU A 39 7.07 -7.67 -6.39
C GLU A 39 8.54 -7.60 -6.05
N CYS A 40 9.02 -8.61 -5.38
CA CYS A 40 10.42 -8.70 -4.99
C CYS A 40 11.19 -9.50 -6.04
N SER A 41 12.42 -9.07 -6.33
CA SER A 41 13.28 -9.83 -7.24
C SER A 41 13.67 -11.15 -6.58
N ARG A 42 14.04 -12.12 -7.42
CA ARG A 42 14.38 -13.44 -6.91
C ARG A 42 15.58 -13.43 -5.97
N ASP A 43 16.52 -12.54 -6.23
CA ASP A 43 17.71 -12.42 -5.39
C ASP A 43 17.43 -11.59 -4.12
N LEU A 44 16.22 -11.09 -3.96
CA LEU A 44 15.78 -10.31 -2.81
C LEU A 44 16.56 -9.00 -2.68
N GLU A 45 17.08 -8.48 -3.77
CA GLU A 45 17.84 -7.23 -3.72
C GLU A 45 16.97 -6.01 -4.01
N HIS A 46 15.87 -6.20 -4.73
CA HIS A 46 14.98 -5.09 -5.10
C HIS A 46 13.54 -5.52 -4.93
N ALA A 47 12.72 -4.60 -4.47
CA ALA A 47 11.29 -4.84 -4.36
C ALA A 47 10.55 -3.63 -4.90
N ARG A 48 9.65 -3.86 -5.84
CA ARG A 48 8.75 -2.81 -6.30
C ARG A 48 7.51 -2.84 -5.43
N VAL A 49 7.21 -1.71 -4.84
CA VAL A 49 6.07 -1.57 -3.93
C VAL A 49 5.03 -0.72 -4.64
N PHE A 50 3.95 -1.34 -5.05
CA PHE A 50 2.89 -0.66 -5.78
C PHE A 50 1.94 -0.01 -4.79
N PHE A 51 1.58 1.23 -5.07
CA PHE A 51 0.72 1.97 -4.17
C PHE A 51 -0.23 2.86 -4.96
N THR A 52 -1.32 3.23 -4.31
CA THR A 52 -2.17 4.28 -4.81
C THR A 52 -2.59 5.16 -3.64
N ALA A 53 -3.24 6.27 -3.94
CA ALA A 53 -3.77 7.16 -2.93
C ALA A 53 -5.28 7.15 -3.03
N VAL A 54 -5.94 7.43 -1.91
CA VAL A 54 -7.39 7.54 -1.93
C VAL A 54 -7.83 8.58 -2.94
N ALA A 55 -7.12 9.71 -2.98
CA ALA A 55 -7.35 10.75 -3.99
C ALA A 55 -6.26 10.62 -5.05
N PRO A 56 -6.59 10.21 -6.29
CA PRO A 56 -5.57 9.97 -7.30
C PRO A 56 -4.70 11.18 -7.62
N ASP A 57 -5.25 12.38 -7.49
CA ASP A 57 -4.49 13.59 -7.78
C ASP A 57 -3.39 13.86 -6.75
N ARG A 58 -3.40 13.16 -5.63
CA ARG A 58 -2.36 13.31 -4.61
C ARG A 58 -1.25 12.29 -4.76
N ARG A 59 -1.36 11.42 -5.74
CA ARG A 59 -0.42 10.30 -5.86
C ARG A 59 1.01 10.75 -6.11
N ALA A 60 1.20 11.80 -6.92
CA ALA A 60 2.54 12.29 -7.20
C ALA A 60 3.21 12.85 -5.95
N ALA A 61 2.47 13.62 -5.17
CA ALA A 61 3.00 14.15 -3.91
C ALA A 61 3.28 13.03 -2.93
N LEU A 62 2.40 12.03 -2.90
CA LEU A 62 2.58 10.90 -2.02
C LEU A 62 3.83 10.10 -2.39
N LEU A 63 4.10 9.97 -3.67
CA LEU A 63 5.31 9.28 -4.11
C LEU A 63 6.55 9.93 -3.54
N GLU A 64 6.60 11.26 -3.55
CA GLU A 64 7.75 11.96 -2.98
C GLU A 64 7.89 11.69 -1.49
N GLU A 65 6.76 11.68 -0.77
CA GLU A 65 6.80 11.40 0.65
C GLU A 65 7.28 9.98 0.93
N LEU A 66 6.81 9.03 0.14
CA LEU A 66 7.24 7.64 0.31
C LEU A 66 8.71 7.48 0.01
N GLN A 67 9.21 8.16 -1.02
CA GLN A 67 10.64 8.12 -1.32
C GLN A 67 11.45 8.66 -0.15
N GLY A 68 10.93 9.67 0.53
CA GLY A 68 11.63 10.27 1.65
C GLY A 68 11.74 9.38 2.87
N VAL A 69 10.81 8.43 3.04
CA VAL A 69 10.82 7.57 4.22
C VAL A 69 11.32 6.16 3.93
N LYS A 70 11.71 5.86 2.69
CA LYS A 70 12.02 4.48 2.37
C LYS A 70 13.26 3.96 3.10
N GLY A 71 14.20 4.82 3.45
CA GLY A 71 15.35 4.39 4.22
C GLY A 71 14.98 3.94 5.62
N VAL A 72 14.15 4.74 6.29
CA VAL A 72 13.66 4.37 7.61
C VAL A 72 12.81 3.11 7.52
N LEU A 73 11.95 3.04 6.51
CA LEU A 73 11.09 1.88 6.32
C LEU A 73 11.92 0.62 6.14
N ARG A 74 12.98 0.72 5.36
CA ARG A 74 13.84 -0.42 5.11
C ARG A 74 14.51 -0.90 6.40
N THR A 75 14.94 0.04 7.22
CA THR A 75 15.54 -0.30 8.51
C THR A 75 14.52 -1.02 9.40
N LEU A 76 13.29 -0.50 9.45
CA LEU A 76 12.26 -1.12 10.26
C LEU A 76 11.90 -2.52 9.74
N LEU A 77 11.88 -2.68 8.42
CA LEU A 77 11.62 -4.00 7.85
C LEU A 77 12.68 -5.00 8.31
N GLY A 78 13.93 -4.57 8.37
CA GLY A 78 15.00 -5.45 8.83
C GLY A 78 14.82 -5.89 10.28
N GLN A 79 14.09 -5.11 11.06
CA GLN A 79 13.84 -5.46 12.45
C GLN A 79 12.70 -6.47 12.61
N VAL A 80 11.74 -6.46 11.68
CA VAL A 80 10.57 -7.32 11.84
C VAL A 80 10.62 -8.56 10.95
N LEU A 81 11.47 -8.57 9.93
CA LEU A 81 11.58 -9.71 9.03
C LEU A 81 12.91 -10.40 9.22
N THR A 82 12.88 -11.73 9.12
CA THR A 82 14.10 -12.52 9.23
C THR A 82 14.67 -12.81 7.84
N LEU A 83 14.83 -11.76 7.06
CA LEU A 83 15.44 -11.89 5.75
C LEU A 83 16.96 -11.72 5.88
N ARG A 84 17.69 -12.41 5.01
CA ARG A 84 19.14 -12.30 5.00
C ARG A 84 19.54 -10.85 4.80
N HIS A 85 18.88 -10.17 3.90
CA HIS A 85 19.03 -8.74 3.75
C HIS A 85 17.70 -8.19 3.25
N VAL A 86 17.47 -6.91 3.52
CA VAL A 86 16.23 -6.25 3.15
C VAL A 86 16.40 -5.68 1.75
N PRO A 87 15.49 -5.98 0.84
CA PRO A 87 15.60 -5.44 -0.52
C PRO A 87 15.50 -3.93 -0.53
N ALA A 88 16.12 -3.32 -1.52
CA ALA A 88 15.93 -1.92 -1.79
C ALA A 88 14.47 -1.72 -2.25
N LEU A 89 13.82 -0.70 -1.71
CA LEU A 89 12.42 -0.47 -2.00
C LEU A 89 12.28 0.56 -3.12
N ASP A 90 11.36 0.31 -4.03
CA ASP A 90 11.07 1.20 -5.13
C ASP A 90 9.56 1.37 -5.19
N PHE A 91 9.08 2.56 -4.87
CA PHE A 91 7.65 2.82 -4.85
C PHE A 91 7.18 3.18 -6.25
N VAL A 92 6.15 2.47 -6.71
CA VAL A 92 5.63 2.60 -8.05
C VAL A 92 4.13 2.88 -7.96
N PRO A 93 3.65 3.98 -8.55
CA PRO A 93 2.21 4.23 -8.55
C PRO A 93 1.48 3.14 -9.31
N ASP A 94 0.45 2.60 -8.69
CA ASP A 94 -0.36 1.56 -9.29
C ASP A 94 -1.54 2.20 -9.99
N ARG A 95 -1.52 2.21 -11.30
CA ARG A 95 -2.55 2.86 -12.08
C ARG A 95 -3.68 1.93 -12.50
N SER A 96 -3.62 0.68 -12.06
CA SER A 96 -4.64 -0.28 -12.47
C SER A 96 -6.00 0.03 -11.88
N VAL A 97 -6.05 0.83 -10.81
CA VAL A 97 -7.31 1.23 -10.18
C VAL A 97 -7.51 2.74 -10.27
N ASP A 98 -6.88 3.37 -11.25
CA ASP A 98 -6.70 4.80 -11.26
C ASP A 98 -7.62 5.50 -12.26
N TYR A 99 -8.88 5.21 -12.18
CA TYR A 99 -9.85 5.90 -13.04
C TYR A 99 -11.05 6.23 -12.19
N GLY A 100 -11.27 7.52 -11.95
CA GLY A 100 -12.29 7.98 -11.02
C GLY A 100 -13.50 7.07 -10.91
N GLU A 101 -14.22 6.92 -12.04
CA GLU A 101 -15.40 6.08 -12.02
C GLU A 101 -15.07 4.62 -11.77
N ARG A 102 -13.95 4.17 -12.29
CA ARG A 102 -13.55 2.78 -12.09
C ARG A 102 -13.18 2.49 -10.65
N ILE A 103 -12.57 3.46 -10.00
CA ILE A 103 -12.27 3.29 -8.59
C ILE A 103 -13.56 3.15 -7.80
N ASP A 104 -14.55 3.98 -8.10
CA ASP A 104 -15.84 3.88 -7.45
C ASP A 104 -16.48 2.52 -7.68
N GLU A 105 -16.41 2.04 -8.93
CA GLU A 105 -16.94 0.74 -9.27
C GLU A 105 -16.25 -0.37 -8.49
N ILE A 106 -14.93 -0.29 -8.41
CA ILE A 106 -14.16 -1.32 -7.72
C ILE A 106 -14.48 -1.32 -6.25
N LEU A 107 -14.55 -0.14 -5.65
CA LEU A 107 -14.89 -0.03 -4.24
C LEU A 107 -16.29 -0.56 -3.98
N HIS A 108 -17.21 -0.27 -4.89
CA HIS A 108 -18.58 -0.76 -4.76
C HIS A 108 -18.62 -2.29 -4.82
N ARG A 109 -17.92 -2.87 -5.77
CA ARG A 109 -17.90 -4.33 -5.90
C ARG A 109 -17.28 -5.00 -4.68
N LEU A 110 -16.35 -4.33 -4.05
CA LEU A 110 -15.71 -4.85 -2.86
C LEU A 110 -16.49 -4.54 -1.59
N GLY A 111 -17.59 -3.81 -1.72
CA GLY A 111 -18.39 -3.45 -0.55
C GLY A 111 -17.75 -2.38 0.30
N LEU A 112 -16.86 -1.59 -0.26
CA LEU A 112 -16.14 -0.58 0.50
C LEU A 112 -16.67 0.83 0.29
N ASP A 113 -17.63 1.00 -0.59
CA ASP A 113 -18.14 2.33 -0.90
C ASP A 113 -19.01 2.89 0.21
N SER A 114 -19.37 2.09 1.19
CA SER A 114 -20.19 2.53 2.31
C SER A 114 -19.35 2.84 3.54
N LEU A 115 -18.06 2.85 3.41
CA LEU A 115 -17.19 3.12 4.55
C LEU A 115 -17.35 4.57 5.01
N PRO A 116 -17.29 4.80 6.33
CA PRO A 116 -17.34 6.17 6.83
C PRO A 116 -16.19 6.99 6.23
N GLY A 117 -16.48 8.23 5.94
CA GLY A 117 -15.48 9.10 5.36
C GLY A 117 -15.49 9.10 3.85
N GLN A 118 -16.32 8.26 3.27
CA GLN A 118 -16.46 8.22 1.83
C GLN A 118 -17.55 9.16 1.40
N GLY A 119 -17.98 9.87 1.77
CA GLY A 119 -18.96 10.71 1.28
C GLY A 119 -20.31 10.72 1.83
N GLU A 120 -20.52 10.21 2.10
CA GLU A 120 -21.27 10.09 2.48
C GLU A 120 -21.89 9.85 2.99
N ASP A 121 -22.34 10.00 3.12
CA ASP A 121 -22.77 9.44 3.66
C ASP A 121 -23.36 9.15 3.89
N GLY A 122 -23.75 9.33 3.88
CA GLY A 122 -24.12 8.67 4.34
C GLY A 122 -24.63 8.09 4.49
N GLY A 123 -24.89 8.11 4.55
CA GLY A 123 -25.14 7.23 5.03
C GLY A 123 -25.44 6.61 5.19
N SER A 124 -25.46 6.61 5.26
CA SER A 124 -25.51 5.77 5.70
C SER A 124 -25.56 5.17 6.02
N GLU A 125 -25.75 5.24 6.19
CA GLU A 125 -25.66 4.44 6.76
C GLU A 125 -25.57 3.78 7.07
N GLY A 126 -26.04 4.08 7.12
CA GLY A 126 -25.74 3.28 7.68
C GLY A 126 -25.71 2.60 7.69
N GLU A 127 -25.56 2.70 7.46
CA GLU A 127 -25.23 1.97 7.57
C GLU A 127 -24.93 1.22 7.58
N THR A 128 -25.08 1.34 7.42
CA THR A 128 -24.57 0.58 7.47
C THR A 128 -24.21 -0.21 7.42
N ASP A 129 -24.48 -0.18 7.45
CA ASP A 129 -23.99 -1.03 7.47
C ASP A 129 -23.66 -1.68 7.49
N ASP A 130 -23.91 -1.55 7.58
CA ASP A 130 -23.32 -2.24 7.61
C ASP A 130 -23.10 -2.58 7.71
#